data_152d4cf2fc391c8bc8e8105413c726a5
#
_entry.id   152d4cf2fc391c8bc8e8105413c726a5
#
_cell.length_a   1.000
_cell.length_b   1.000
_cell.length_c   1.000
_cell.angle_alpha   90.00
_cell.angle_beta   90.00
_cell.angle_gamma   90.00
#
_symmetry.space_group_name_H-M   'P 1'
#
loop_
_entity.id
_entity.type
_entity.pdbx_description
1 polymer ?
#
loop_
_entity_poly.entity_id
_entity_poly.type
_entity_poly.pdbx_seq_one_letter_code
_entity_poly.pdbx_strand_id
1 'polypeptide(L)'
;WDYGYHPEMIKAFKEKHGYDPREQEDPSKDEKWLQFRCDMVSEVANLVAETVHKNGKLMAASPFPTPKMSARMVRQYWGDWNLDIVFPMVYHNFYTEDASFVADCTIENARDKMENTTLYAGLWGSNNHELFESMDAAFNNGAQGVSFYTAEYITDPAIRKQFREYADSLKAVRKANG
;
A
#
# COMPACT_ATOMS: atom_id res chain seq x y z
N TRP A 1 1.54 -14.10 8.15
CA TRP A 1 1.64 -14.34 9.59
C TRP A 1 0.25 -14.41 10.20
N ASP A 2 0.05 -15.29 11.19
CA ASP A 2 -1.24 -15.43 11.86
C ASP A 2 -1.12 -14.98 13.33
N TYR A 3 -1.91 -13.95 13.71
CA TYR A 3 -1.90 -13.31 15.02
C TYR A 3 -3.26 -12.66 15.33
N GLY A 4 -3.40 -12.04 16.51
CA GLY A 4 -4.62 -11.35 16.93
C GLY A 4 -5.53 -12.21 17.79
N TYR A 5 -5.01 -13.27 18.41
CA TYR A 5 -5.76 -14.20 19.26
C TYR A 5 -5.85 -13.75 20.73
N HIS A 6 -5.85 -12.45 20.97
CA HIS A 6 -6.06 -11.91 22.32
C HIS A 6 -7.46 -12.27 22.83
N PRO A 7 -7.60 -12.63 24.13
CA PRO A 7 -8.89 -13.08 24.69
C PRO A 7 -10.08 -12.17 24.38
N GLU A 8 -9.89 -10.86 24.43
CA GLU A 8 -10.94 -9.89 24.15
C GLU A 8 -11.35 -9.87 22.67
N MET A 9 -10.40 -10.04 21.75
CA MET A 9 -10.67 -10.17 20.31
C MET A 9 -11.47 -11.44 20.02
N ILE A 10 -11.08 -12.57 20.62
CA ILE A 10 -11.79 -13.85 20.50
C ILE A 10 -13.21 -13.71 21.05
N LYS A 11 -13.37 -13.07 22.20
CA LYS A 11 -14.69 -12.84 22.82
C LYS A 11 -15.58 -12.02 21.89
N ALA A 12 -15.08 -10.89 21.39
CA ALA A 12 -15.84 -10.01 20.49
C ALA A 12 -16.21 -10.71 19.17
N PHE A 13 -15.30 -11.49 18.60
CA PHE A 13 -15.58 -12.29 17.42
C PHE A 13 -16.68 -13.33 17.69
N LYS A 14 -16.57 -14.03 18.81
CA LYS A 14 -17.53 -15.06 19.22
C LYS A 14 -18.94 -14.49 19.46
N GLU A 15 -19.03 -13.30 20.07
CA GLU A 15 -20.28 -12.57 20.22
C GLU A 15 -20.90 -12.18 18.87
N LYS A 16 -20.08 -11.77 17.89
CA LYS A 16 -20.53 -11.36 16.56
C LYS A 16 -20.87 -12.53 15.64
N HIS A 17 -20.11 -13.62 15.70
CA HIS A 17 -20.17 -14.71 14.71
C HIS A 17 -20.64 -16.06 15.25
N GLY A 18 -20.77 -16.22 16.59
CA GLY A 18 -21.35 -17.39 17.24
C GLY A 18 -20.42 -18.60 17.42
N TYR A 19 -19.12 -18.46 17.09
CA TYR A 19 -18.14 -19.55 17.26
C TYR A 19 -16.76 -19.00 17.63
N ASP A 20 -15.89 -19.87 18.13
CA ASP A 20 -14.49 -19.54 18.42
C ASP A 20 -13.63 -19.83 17.18
N PRO A 21 -12.91 -18.85 16.62
CA PRO A 21 -12.11 -19.09 15.41
C PRO A 21 -11.00 -20.13 15.63
N ARG A 22 -10.55 -20.34 16.87
CA ARG A 22 -9.53 -21.33 17.22
C ARG A 22 -10.03 -22.78 17.14
N GLU A 23 -11.36 -22.98 17.06
CA GLU A 23 -11.98 -24.29 16.90
C GLU A 23 -12.02 -24.73 15.41
N GLN A 24 -11.64 -23.83 14.48
CA GLN A 24 -11.51 -24.19 13.07
C GLN A 24 -10.24 -25.04 12.85
N GLU A 25 -10.26 -25.91 11.83
CA GLU A 25 -9.11 -26.73 11.45
C GLU A 25 -7.87 -25.88 11.14
N ASP A 26 -8.07 -24.77 10.45
CA ASP A 26 -7.03 -23.78 10.15
C ASP A 26 -7.63 -22.36 10.32
N PRO A 27 -7.47 -21.74 11.49
CA PRO A 27 -7.99 -20.39 11.75
C PRO A 27 -7.48 -19.32 10.78
N SER A 28 -6.28 -19.54 10.21
CA SER A 28 -5.67 -18.58 9.27
C SER A 28 -6.44 -18.49 7.95
N LYS A 29 -7.22 -19.52 7.61
CA LYS A 29 -8.06 -19.60 6.40
C LYS A 29 -9.51 -19.19 6.64
N ASP A 30 -9.89 -18.90 7.87
CA ASP A 30 -11.23 -18.41 8.18
C ASP A 30 -11.41 -16.97 7.70
N GLU A 31 -12.15 -16.80 6.61
CA GLU A 31 -12.40 -15.49 5.99
C GLU A 31 -13.15 -14.53 6.92
N LYS A 32 -14.04 -15.03 7.80
CA LYS A 32 -14.76 -14.18 8.78
C LYS A 32 -13.78 -13.68 9.84
N TRP A 33 -12.87 -14.55 10.30
CA TRP A 33 -11.83 -14.19 11.24
C TRP A 33 -10.82 -13.22 10.63
N LEU A 34 -10.44 -13.44 9.36
CA LEU A 34 -9.60 -12.51 8.61
C LEU A 34 -10.27 -11.12 8.52
N GLN A 35 -11.51 -11.07 8.03
CA GLN A 35 -12.24 -9.82 7.85
C GLN A 35 -12.44 -9.09 9.18
N PHE A 36 -12.85 -9.79 10.23
CA PHE A 36 -13.01 -9.21 11.55
C PHE A 36 -11.75 -8.50 12.06
N ARG A 37 -10.58 -9.12 11.86
CA ARG A 37 -9.30 -8.51 12.24
C ARG A 37 -8.93 -7.33 11.36
N CYS A 38 -9.25 -7.37 10.07
CA CYS A 38 -9.08 -6.22 9.18
C CYS A 38 -9.98 -5.06 9.60
N ASP A 39 -11.24 -5.33 9.94
CA ASP A 39 -12.19 -4.31 10.41
C ASP A 39 -11.65 -3.58 11.65
N MET A 40 -11.11 -4.33 12.63
CA MET A 40 -10.52 -3.75 13.84
C MET A 40 -9.33 -2.83 13.54
N VAL A 41 -8.45 -3.22 12.62
CA VAL A 41 -7.32 -2.38 12.20
C VAL A 41 -7.82 -1.13 11.46
N SER A 42 -8.81 -1.30 10.57
CA SER A 42 -9.38 -0.19 9.81
C SER A 42 -10.11 0.81 10.71
N GLU A 43 -10.79 0.35 11.76
CA GLU A 43 -11.44 1.23 12.75
C GLU A 43 -10.41 2.15 13.42
N VAL A 44 -9.27 1.59 13.87
CA VAL A 44 -8.19 2.38 14.48
C VAL A 44 -7.58 3.35 13.47
N ALA A 45 -7.29 2.89 12.24
CA ALA A 45 -6.73 3.75 11.20
C ALA A 45 -7.65 4.93 10.87
N ASN A 46 -8.96 4.68 10.75
CA ASN A 46 -9.96 5.70 10.45
C ASN A 46 -10.18 6.67 11.63
N LEU A 47 -10.11 6.20 12.87
CA LEU A 47 -10.14 7.07 14.06
C LEU A 47 -8.94 8.04 14.09
N VAL A 48 -7.75 7.54 13.73
CA VAL A 48 -6.54 8.38 13.59
C VAL A 48 -6.75 9.40 12.46
N ALA A 49 -7.24 8.96 11.29
CA ALA A 49 -7.52 9.84 10.16
C ALA A 49 -8.49 10.97 10.53
N GLU A 50 -9.61 10.65 11.20
CA GLU A 50 -10.54 11.66 11.70
C GLU A 50 -9.88 12.69 12.60
N THR A 51 -9.02 12.22 13.52
CA THR A 51 -8.30 13.11 14.45
C THR A 51 -7.34 14.03 13.71
N VAL A 52 -6.62 13.50 12.70
CA VAL A 52 -5.71 14.24 11.83
C VAL A 52 -6.47 15.31 11.03
N HIS A 53 -7.58 14.92 10.40
CA HIS A 53 -8.42 15.81 9.59
C HIS A 53 -9.09 16.92 10.43
N LYS A 54 -9.56 16.61 11.65
CA LYS A 54 -10.10 17.62 12.59
C LYS A 54 -9.06 18.70 12.94
N ASN A 55 -7.78 18.38 12.84
CA ASN A 55 -6.68 19.35 13.04
C ASN A 55 -6.18 19.99 11.73
N GLY A 56 -6.90 19.85 10.62
CA GLY A 56 -6.56 20.44 9.33
C GLY A 56 -5.27 19.88 8.70
N LYS A 57 -4.95 18.60 8.99
CA LYS A 57 -3.74 17.92 8.48
C LYS A 57 -4.12 16.80 7.54
N LEU A 58 -3.17 16.37 6.71
CA LEU A 58 -3.31 15.23 5.81
C LEU A 58 -2.86 13.94 6.51
N MET A 59 -3.62 12.86 6.27
CA MET A 59 -3.27 11.52 6.71
C MET A 59 -2.64 10.73 5.57
N ALA A 60 -1.46 10.17 5.81
CA ALA A 60 -0.78 9.31 4.86
C ALA A 60 -0.37 7.98 5.49
N ALA A 61 -0.26 6.93 4.68
CA ALA A 61 0.23 5.63 5.12
C ALA A 61 1.11 4.96 4.07
N SER A 62 2.06 4.12 4.53
CA SER A 62 2.89 3.24 3.70
C SER A 62 2.58 1.78 4.02
N PRO A 63 1.45 1.23 3.55
CA PRO A 63 1.07 -0.15 3.81
C PRO A 63 1.80 -1.14 2.87
N PHE A 64 1.53 -2.44 3.06
CA PHE A 64 1.97 -3.49 2.14
C PHE A 64 1.39 -3.31 0.73
N PRO A 65 1.89 -4.03 -0.30
CA PRO A 65 1.74 -3.66 -1.72
C PRO A 65 0.33 -3.42 -2.21
N THR A 66 -0.63 -4.27 -1.82
CA THR A 66 -2.04 -4.09 -2.21
C THR A 66 -2.97 -4.29 -1.01
N PRO A 67 -4.22 -3.77 -1.06
CA PRO A 67 -5.18 -4.00 0.02
C PRO A 67 -5.37 -5.48 0.35
N LYS A 68 -5.47 -6.35 -0.67
CA LYS A 68 -5.67 -7.79 -0.48
C LYS A 68 -4.45 -8.49 0.09
N MET A 69 -3.25 -8.19 -0.43
CA MET A 69 -2.00 -8.73 0.13
C MET A 69 -1.83 -8.28 1.58
N SER A 70 -2.01 -7.00 1.86
CA SER A 70 -1.95 -6.42 3.20
C SER A 70 -2.92 -7.08 4.17
N ALA A 71 -4.15 -7.31 3.75
CA ALA A 71 -5.15 -8.00 4.57
C ALA A 71 -4.67 -9.38 5.00
N ARG A 72 -4.18 -10.19 4.05
CA ARG A 72 -3.72 -11.55 4.33
C ARG A 72 -2.41 -11.60 5.11
N MET A 73 -1.47 -10.71 4.82
CA MET A 73 -0.17 -10.70 5.48
C MET A 73 -0.24 -10.11 6.89
N VAL A 74 -0.92 -8.96 7.05
CA VAL A 74 -0.83 -8.12 8.26
C VAL A 74 -2.17 -7.53 8.71
N ARG A 75 -3.30 -7.96 8.14
CA ARG A 75 -4.66 -7.51 8.48
C ARG A 75 -4.91 -6.02 8.19
N GLN A 76 -4.18 -5.46 7.24
CA GLN A 76 -4.28 -4.06 6.84
C GLN A 76 -5.04 -3.96 5.51
N TYR A 77 -6.37 -4.08 5.51
CA TYR A 77 -7.16 -3.80 4.31
C TYR A 77 -7.28 -2.28 4.12
N TRP A 78 -6.18 -1.65 3.71
CA TRP A 78 -6.06 -0.20 3.61
C TRP A 78 -6.92 0.45 2.51
N GLY A 79 -7.55 -0.33 1.64
CA GLY A 79 -8.52 0.15 0.68
C GLY A 79 -9.72 0.88 1.31
N ASP A 80 -10.03 0.57 2.58
CA ASP A 80 -11.12 1.19 3.34
C ASP A 80 -10.65 2.30 4.30
N TRP A 81 -9.36 2.68 4.24
CA TRP A 81 -8.84 3.72 5.12
C TRP A 81 -9.04 5.11 4.52
N ASN A 82 -9.51 6.05 5.34
CA ASN A 82 -9.72 7.44 4.94
C ASN A 82 -8.40 8.22 4.87
N LEU A 83 -7.58 7.87 3.88
CA LEU A 83 -6.27 8.47 3.64
C LEU A 83 -6.36 9.55 2.56
N ASP A 84 -5.58 10.62 2.73
CA ASP A 84 -5.34 11.60 1.65
C ASP A 84 -4.31 11.08 0.66
N ILE A 85 -3.27 10.40 1.17
CA ILE A 85 -2.17 9.85 0.35
C ILE A 85 -1.83 8.44 0.82
N VAL A 86 -1.60 7.54 -0.11
CA VAL A 86 -1.09 6.21 0.17
C VAL A 86 0.19 5.94 -0.61
N PHE A 87 1.18 5.33 0.06
CA PHE A 87 2.47 4.92 -0.48
C PHE A 87 2.65 3.40 -0.33
N PRO A 88 1.88 2.56 -1.06
CA PRO A 88 2.01 1.12 -0.92
C PRO A 88 3.44 0.67 -1.24
N MET A 89 4.00 -0.21 -0.40
CA MET A 89 5.38 -0.70 -0.51
C MET A 89 5.51 -1.75 -1.61
N VAL A 90 5.44 -1.33 -2.88
CA VAL A 90 5.51 -2.20 -4.07
C VAL A 90 6.96 -2.49 -4.41
N TYR A 91 7.72 -2.97 -3.44
CA TYR A 91 9.15 -3.28 -3.57
C TYR A 91 9.32 -4.66 -4.20
N HIS A 92 9.24 -4.77 -5.54
CA HIS A 92 9.27 -6.04 -6.27
C HIS A 92 10.40 -6.99 -5.82
N ASN A 93 11.57 -6.46 -5.53
CA ASN A 93 12.72 -7.25 -5.06
C ASN A 93 12.45 -8.01 -3.75
N PHE A 94 11.58 -7.52 -2.85
CA PHE A 94 11.22 -8.23 -1.61
C PHE A 94 10.33 -9.45 -1.86
N TYR A 95 9.66 -9.48 -3.02
CA TYR A 95 8.74 -10.55 -3.39
C TYR A 95 9.33 -11.48 -4.43
N THR A 96 10.63 -11.30 -4.79
CA THR A 96 11.33 -12.04 -5.85
C THR A 96 10.65 -11.92 -7.22
N GLU A 97 10.04 -10.76 -7.48
CA GLU A 97 9.31 -10.42 -8.68
C GLU A 97 10.10 -9.41 -9.53
N ASP A 98 9.68 -9.19 -10.74
CA ASP A 98 10.21 -8.17 -11.64
C ASP A 98 9.34 -6.89 -11.67
N ALA A 99 9.65 -5.96 -12.56
CA ALA A 99 8.92 -4.69 -12.69
C ALA A 99 7.43 -4.88 -13.09
N SER A 100 7.01 -6.03 -13.62
CA SER A 100 5.59 -6.31 -13.92
C SER A 100 4.75 -6.37 -12.64
N PHE A 101 5.34 -6.82 -11.53
CA PHE A 101 4.70 -6.77 -10.21
C PHE A 101 4.27 -5.34 -9.82
N VAL A 102 5.08 -4.33 -10.19
CA VAL A 102 4.73 -2.93 -9.93
C VAL A 102 3.48 -2.52 -10.71
N ALA A 103 3.38 -2.93 -11.98
CA ALA A 103 2.20 -2.67 -12.81
C ALA A 103 0.94 -3.30 -12.21
N ASP A 104 0.98 -4.60 -11.90
CA ASP A 104 -0.16 -5.36 -11.38
C ASP A 104 -0.64 -4.80 -10.03
N CYS A 105 0.30 -4.53 -9.11
CA CYS A 105 -0.04 -3.91 -7.83
C CYS A 105 -0.62 -2.50 -8.02
N THR A 106 -0.08 -1.70 -8.94
CA THR A 106 -0.57 -0.33 -9.15
C THR A 106 -1.98 -0.32 -9.74
N ILE A 107 -2.30 -1.23 -10.65
CA ILE A 107 -3.65 -1.43 -11.20
C ILE A 107 -4.63 -1.79 -10.07
N GLU A 108 -4.28 -2.75 -9.23
CA GLU A 108 -5.11 -3.16 -8.08
C GLU A 108 -5.32 -1.98 -7.13
N ASN A 109 -4.25 -1.28 -6.78
CA ASN A 109 -4.27 -0.15 -5.87
C ASN A 109 -5.13 1.01 -6.39
N ALA A 110 -5.02 1.34 -7.68
CA ALA A 110 -5.81 2.40 -8.30
C ALA A 110 -7.32 2.08 -8.30
N ARG A 111 -7.66 0.80 -8.44
CA ARG A 111 -9.05 0.32 -8.38
C ARG A 111 -9.61 0.26 -6.97
N ASP A 112 -8.82 -0.25 -6.02
CA ASP A 112 -9.30 -0.67 -4.69
C ASP A 112 -9.08 0.40 -3.60
N LYS A 113 -8.37 1.50 -3.87
CA LYS A 113 -8.25 2.65 -2.95
C LYS A 113 -9.55 3.45 -2.88
N MET A 114 -9.75 4.24 -1.83
CA MET A 114 -10.83 5.22 -1.79
C MET A 114 -10.65 6.28 -2.89
N GLU A 115 -11.75 6.78 -3.42
CA GLU A 115 -11.77 7.70 -4.57
C GLU A 115 -10.88 8.93 -4.37
N ASN A 116 -10.93 9.55 -3.19
CA ASN A 116 -10.19 10.76 -2.87
C ASN A 116 -8.73 10.52 -2.44
N THR A 117 -8.28 9.27 -2.33
CA THR A 117 -6.92 8.96 -1.94
C THR A 117 -5.97 9.12 -3.12
N THR A 118 -4.91 9.90 -2.95
CA THR A 118 -3.82 10.00 -3.93
C THR A 118 -2.89 8.81 -3.82
N LEU A 119 -2.62 8.12 -4.92
CA LEU A 119 -1.75 6.94 -4.97
C LEU A 119 -0.34 7.31 -5.42
N TYR A 120 0.64 7.09 -4.56
CA TYR A 120 2.07 7.16 -4.88
C TYR A 120 2.69 5.78 -4.70
N ALA A 121 3.13 5.14 -5.79
CA ALA A 121 3.75 3.83 -5.69
C ALA A 121 5.08 3.91 -4.92
N GLY A 122 5.22 3.11 -3.87
CA GLY A 122 6.48 2.94 -3.15
C GLY A 122 7.39 1.98 -3.92
N LEU A 123 8.51 2.46 -4.40
CA LEU A 123 9.45 1.71 -5.24
C LEU A 123 10.77 1.45 -4.52
N TRP A 124 11.45 0.36 -4.91
CA TRP A 124 12.80 0.09 -4.44
C TRP A 124 13.81 1.00 -5.14
N GLY A 125 14.60 1.75 -4.36
CA GLY A 125 15.71 2.55 -4.90
C GLY A 125 16.84 1.65 -5.36
N SER A 126 17.26 1.79 -6.61
CA SER A 126 18.33 0.97 -7.18
C SER A 126 19.26 1.79 -8.09
N ASN A 127 20.45 1.23 -8.40
CA ASN A 127 21.42 1.79 -9.34
C ASN A 127 21.35 1.13 -10.71
N ASN A 128 20.19 0.62 -11.12
CA ASN A 128 20.01 -0.04 -12.41
C ASN A 128 18.77 0.49 -13.15
N HIS A 129 18.56 0.03 -14.37
CA HIS A 129 17.45 0.46 -15.20
C HIS A 129 16.08 0.00 -14.70
N GLU A 130 15.97 -1.02 -13.85
CA GLU A 130 14.71 -1.46 -13.23
C GLU A 130 14.02 -0.34 -12.46
N LEU A 131 14.78 0.67 -11.97
CA LEU A 131 14.21 1.86 -11.34
C LEU A 131 13.26 2.58 -12.30
N PHE A 132 13.68 2.80 -13.55
CA PHE A 132 12.90 3.51 -14.56
C PHE A 132 11.74 2.65 -15.08
N GLU A 133 11.95 1.35 -15.28
CA GLU A 133 10.90 0.39 -15.64
C GLU A 133 9.82 0.37 -14.58
N SER A 134 10.18 0.35 -13.30
CA SER A 134 9.25 0.42 -12.18
C SER A 134 8.49 1.76 -12.13
N MET A 135 9.16 2.87 -12.42
CA MET A 135 8.51 4.18 -12.52
C MET A 135 7.51 4.24 -13.67
N ASP A 136 7.89 3.75 -14.85
CA ASP A 136 7.00 3.67 -16.02
C ASP A 136 5.80 2.75 -15.72
N ALA A 137 6.05 1.59 -15.11
CA ALA A 137 4.98 0.67 -14.69
C ALA A 137 4.00 1.35 -13.72
N ALA A 138 4.48 2.13 -12.75
CA ALA A 138 3.62 2.84 -11.81
C ALA A 138 2.81 3.95 -12.50
N PHE A 139 3.45 4.84 -13.26
CA PHE A 139 2.76 5.98 -13.89
C PHE A 139 1.77 5.56 -14.98
N ASN A 140 2.10 4.54 -15.77
CA ASN A 140 1.23 4.03 -16.83
C ASN A 140 0.00 3.29 -16.29
N ASN A 141 0.01 2.90 -15.01
CA ASN A 141 -1.07 2.12 -14.40
C ASN A 141 -1.81 2.85 -13.28
N GLY A 142 -1.70 4.19 -13.21
CA GLY A 142 -2.61 5.03 -12.39
C GLY A 142 -2.01 5.64 -11.14
N ALA A 143 -0.70 5.47 -10.88
CA ALA A 143 -0.04 6.22 -9.83
C ALA A 143 0.11 7.70 -10.20
N GLN A 144 -0.23 8.60 -9.27
CA GLN A 144 -0.04 10.04 -9.43
C GLN A 144 1.40 10.48 -9.09
N GLY A 145 2.16 9.60 -8.45
CA GLY A 145 3.55 9.84 -8.09
C GLY A 145 4.25 8.56 -7.65
N VAL A 146 5.51 8.70 -7.30
CA VAL A 146 6.32 7.61 -6.74
C VAL A 146 7.07 8.08 -5.51
N SER A 147 7.40 7.15 -4.61
CA SER A 147 8.32 7.36 -3.50
C SER A 147 9.36 6.25 -3.49
N PHE A 148 10.54 6.50 -2.93
CA PHE A 148 11.64 5.53 -2.97
C PHE A 148 12.07 5.08 -1.58
N TYR A 149 12.19 3.80 -1.40
CA TYR A 149 12.89 3.18 -0.29
C TYR A 149 14.21 2.57 -0.78
N THR A 150 15.32 3.27 -0.63
CA THR A 150 15.47 4.68 -0.24
C THR A 150 16.34 5.40 -1.26
N ALA A 151 16.25 6.73 -1.34
CA ALA A 151 17.10 7.55 -2.22
C ALA A 151 18.61 7.35 -1.96
N GLU A 152 18.99 6.92 -0.77
CA GLU A 152 20.38 6.57 -0.43
C GLU A 152 20.95 5.43 -1.27
N TYR A 153 20.12 4.55 -1.83
CA TYR A 153 20.57 3.48 -2.72
C TYR A 153 20.80 3.95 -4.15
N ILE A 154 20.35 5.16 -4.51
CA ILE A 154 20.57 5.74 -5.82
C ILE A 154 21.88 6.55 -5.77
N THR A 155 23.01 5.86 -5.78
CA THR A 155 24.35 6.46 -5.60
C THR A 155 25.06 6.75 -6.91
N ASP A 156 24.76 6.02 -7.99
CA ASP A 156 25.38 6.17 -9.30
C ASP A 156 25.05 7.55 -9.90
N PRO A 157 26.08 8.38 -10.21
CA PRO A 157 25.86 9.70 -10.82
C PRO A 157 25.14 9.64 -12.17
N ALA A 158 25.32 8.57 -12.96
CA ALA A 158 24.66 8.40 -14.26
C ALA A 158 23.15 8.15 -14.05
N ILE A 159 22.78 7.28 -13.11
CA ILE A 159 21.38 7.03 -12.74
C ILE A 159 20.74 8.31 -12.17
N ARG A 160 21.44 9.04 -11.32
CA ARG A 160 20.95 10.34 -10.79
C ARG A 160 20.71 11.37 -11.88
N LYS A 161 21.56 11.38 -12.92
CA LYS A 161 21.36 12.25 -14.08
C LYS A 161 20.13 11.85 -14.86
N GLN A 162 19.99 10.56 -15.22
CA GLN A 162 18.81 10.03 -15.92
C GLN A 162 17.52 10.28 -15.12
N PHE A 163 17.55 10.11 -13.80
CA PHE A 163 16.41 10.42 -12.94
C PHE A 163 15.96 11.88 -13.06
N ARG A 164 16.89 12.84 -13.08
CA ARG A 164 16.56 14.25 -13.27
C ARG A 164 15.94 14.49 -14.64
N GLU A 165 16.52 13.93 -15.70
CA GLU A 165 16.00 14.03 -17.06
C GLU A 165 14.59 13.45 -17.18
N TYR A 166 14.36 12.29 -16.56
CA TYR A 166 13.04 11.66 -16.48
C TYR A 166 12.02 12.55 -15.73
N ALA A 167 12.38 13.07 -14.58
CA ALA A 167 11.51 13.96 -13.80
C ALA A 167 11.16 15.25 -14.57
N ASP A 168 12.09 15.79 -15.33
CA ASP A 168 11.85 16.99 -16.15
C ASP A 168 10.97 16.68 -17.36
N SER A 169 11.08 15.50 -17.96
CA SER A 169 10.15 15.05 -19.01
C SER A 169 8.71 14.93 -18.51
N LEU A 170 8.50 14.37 -17.32
CA LEU A 170 7.16 14.28 -16.70
C LEU A 170 6.55 15.67 -16.45
N LYS A 171 7.36 16.64 -15.98
CA LYS A 171 6.89 18.02 -15.78
C LYS A 171 6.47 18.67 -17.10
N ALA A 172 7.24 18.43 -18.18
CA ALA A 172 6.92 18.95 -19.51
C ALA A 172 5.57 18.41 -20.03
N VAL A 173 5.34 17.09 -19.89
CA VAL A 173 4.09 16.44 -20.29
C VAL A 173 2.89 16.99 -19.48
N ARG A 174 3.02 17.13 -18.16
CA ARG A 174 1.97 17.70 -17.31
C ARG A 174 1.63 19.14 -17.68
N LYS A 175 2.63 19.94 -18.03
CA LYS A 175 2.44 21.33 -18.44
C LYS A 175 1.78 21.46 -19.83
N ALA A 176 1.96 20.46 -20.69
CA ALA A 176 1.33 20.46 -22.02
C ALA A 176 -0.14 20.00 -21.99
N ASN A 177 -0.55 19.26 -20.96
CA ASN A 177 -1.88 18.67 -20.80
C ASN A 177 -2.80 19.46 -19.83
N GLY A 178 -2.30 20.47 -19.16
CA GLY A 178 -3.04 21.36 -18.24
C GLY A 178 -3.15 22.77 -18.76
#